data_2fc5ca63929dbff203b4df64ceec77e0
#
_entry.id   2fc5ca63929dbff203b4df64ceec77e0
#
_cell.length_a   1.000
_cell.length_b   1.000
_cell.length_c   1.000
_cell.angle_alpha   90.00
_cell.angle_beta   90.00
_cell.angle_gamma   90.00
#
_symmetry.space_group_name_H-M   'P 1'
#
loop_
_entity.id
_entity.type
_entity.pdbx_description
1 polymer ?
#
loop_
_entity_poly.entity_id
_entity_poly.type
_entity_poly.pdbx_seq_one_letter_code
_entity_poly.pdbx_strand_id
1 'polypeptide(L)'
;MKNNITKSVFVVLISLFLLPTLSEAQIKTYTSKKFKPPQVTVELLFNYSQPIAHLYSDMQRFFSFDGYGVKYGFGSEINVKVTANKKGTLKPYATIGYNLFMGKDNGNAYIDSNILQNGYPLGGSRYYEKIPGTSKMLLHNFNFGLGFEYSFVNKTRWTPFLGADLDLNLIFGTYRQTPSTGPNTAEVSYTINQAVRFGFGLGGGIHLRVSRPIGFLFAAKYKFANVLGKEAKFLDDLNKMTLLDKKDTGLNTHLLKDRQINYLQFSLGIAFYIGRR
;
A
#
# COMPACT_ATOMS: atom_id res chain seq x y z
N MET A 1 16.70 -17.85 7.06
CA MET A 1 15.84 -17.74 5.85
C MET A 1 15.51 -16.33 5.37
N LYS A 2 15.85 -15.24 6.10
CA LYS A 2 15.49 -13.84 5.71
C LYS A 2 16.28 -13.24 4.53
N ASN A 3 17.47 -13.73 4.22
CA ASN A 3 18.33 -13.11 3.19
C ASN A 3 18.06 -13.53 1.73
N ASN A 4 17.26 -14.56 1.51
CA ASN A 4 17.07 -15.08 0.14
C ASN A 4 15.94 -14.37 -0.62
N ILE A 5 14.92 -13.85 0.08
CA ILE A 5 13.79 -13.15 -0.56
C ILE A 5 14.24 -11.82 -1.14
N THR A 6 15.09 -11.07 -0.42
CA THR A 6 15.60 -9.77 -0.88
C THR A 6 16.48 -9.91 -2.12
N LYS A 7 17.30 -10.98 -2.18
CA LYS A 7 18.14 -11.27 -3.36
C LYS A 7 17.29 -11.65 -4.57
N SER A 8 16.23 -12.45 -4.38
CA SER A 8 15.34 -12.85 -5.48
C SER A 8 14.55 -11.69 -6.07
N VAL A 9 14.06 -10.76 -5.24
CA VAL A 9 13.36 -9.55 -5.71
C VAL A 9 14.31 -8.64 -6.50
N PHE A 10 15.57 -8.51 -6.06
CA PHE A 10 16.56 -7.69 -6.74
C PHE A 10 16.97 -8.28 -8.10
N VAL A 11 17.10 -9.60 -8.20
CA VAL A 11 17.37 -10.31 -9.46
C VAL A 11 16.21 -10.16 -10.44
N VAL A 12 14.95 -10.26 -9.99
CA VAL A 12 13.76 -10.07 -10.84
C VAL A 12 13.68 -8.63 -11.35
N LEU A 13 13.98 -7.64 -10.51
CA LEU A 13 14.03 -6.23 -10.92
C LEU A 13 15.12 -5.99 -11.96
N ILE A 14 16.33 -6.53 -11.78
CA ILE A 14 17.43 -6.40 -12.75
C ILE A 14 17.12 -7.12 -14.06
N SER A 15 16.50 -8.30 -14.02
CA SER A 15 16.12 -9.03 -15.24
C SER A 15 15.04 -8.29 -16.04
N LEU A 16 14.10 -7.59 -15.38
CA LEU A 16 13.12 -6.72 -16.04
C LEU A 16 13.78 -5.52 -16.76
N PHE A 17 14.90 -5.00 -16.24
CA PHE A 17 15.66 -3.94 -16.90
C PHE A 17 16.52 -4.44 -18.08
N LEU A 18 16.93 -5.72 -18.07
CA LEU A 18 17.75 -6.30 -19.13
C LEU A 18 16.93 -6.82 -20.34
N LEU A 19 15.62 -7.07 -20.16
CA LEU A 19 14.73 -7.52 -21.25
C LEU A 19 14.65 -6.57 -22.46
N PRO A 20 14.71 -5.22 -22.31
CA PRO A 20 14.70 -4.33 -23.48
C PRO A 20 15.92 -4.45 -24.38
N THR A 21 17.07 -4.85 -23.85
CA THR A 21 18.32 -4.96 -24.61
C THR A 21 18.40 -6.21 -25.50
N LEU A 22 17.62 -7.24 -25.19
CA LEU A 22 17.57 -8.49 -25.93
C LEU A 22 16.54 -8.50 -27.07
N SER A 23 15.61 -7.54 -27.10
CA SER A 23 14.53 -7.50 -28.09
C SER A 23 14.87 -6.70 -29.38
N GLU A 24 16.03 -6.10 -29.48
CA GLU A 24 16.42 -5.36 -30.70
C GLU A 24 16.71 -6.26 -31.91
N ALA A 25 16.83 -7.57 -31.71
CA ALA A 25 17.32 -8.47 -32.76
C ALA A 25 16.27 -8.97 -33.75
N GLN A 26 14.97 -8.83 -33.54
CA GLN A 26 13.96 -9.42 -34.45
C GLN A 26 12.62 -8.71 -34.59
N ILE A 27 12.50 -7.41 -34.52
CA ILE A 27 11.24 -6.74 -34.87
C ILE A 27 11.39 -5.98 -36.18
N LYS A 28 10.75 -6.51 -37.24
CA LYS A 28 10.55 -5.79 -38.49
C LYS A 28 10.11 -4.36 -38.17
N THR A 29 10.93 -3.40 -38.58
CA THR A 29 10.69 -1.97 -38.45
C THR A 29 9.37 -1.64 -39.18
N TYR A 30 8.27 -1.60 -38.43
CA TYR A 30 7.10 -0.88 -38.93
C TYR A 30 7.52 0.57 -39.05
N THR A 31 7.62 1.07 -40.26
CA THR A 31 7.84 2.50 -40.58
C THR A 31 6.77 3.29 -39.86
N SER A 32 7.08 3.80 -38.70
CA SER A 32 6.15 4.51 -37.85
C SER A 32 5.85 5.87 -38.50
N LYS A 33 4.63 6.06 -38.98
CA LYS A 33 4.06 7.40 -39.04
C LYS A 33 4.40 8.06 -37.71
N LYS A 34 5.02 9.27 -37.76
CA LYS A 34 5.54 9.99 -36.57
C LYS A 34 4.66 9.78 -35.35
N PHE A 35 5.21 9.11 -34.33
CA PHE A 35 4.50 8.88 -33.07
C PHE A 35 4.18 10.26 -32.47
N LYS A 36 2.89 10.53 -32.33
CA LYS A 36 2.42 11.69 -31.56
C LYS A 36 2.00 11.22 -30.18
N PRO A 37 2.60 11.75 -29.11
CA PRO A 37 2.21 11.36 -27.76
C PRO A 37 0.76 11.79 -27.48
N PRO A 38 -0.01 11.03 -26.67
CA PRO A 38 -1.33 11.45 -26.23
C PRO A 38 -1.22 12.72 -25.39
N GLN A 39 -2.24 13.57 -25.43
CA GLN A 39 -2.29 14.74 -24.55
C GLN A 39 -2.63 14.33 -23.11
N VAL A 40 -3.59 13.43 -22.97
CA VAL A 40 -4.07 12.91 -21.69
C VAL A 40 -4.04 11.38 -21.74
N THR A 41 -3.69 10.76 -20.63
CA THR A 41 -3.80 9.33 -20.42
C THR A 41 -4.60 9.10 -19.15
N VAL A 42 -5.67 8.32 -19.25
CA VAL A 42 -6.45 7.86 -18.09
C VAL A 42 -6.14 6.38 -17.87
N GLU A 43 -5.76 6.02 -16.66
CA GLU A 43 -5.44 4.63 -16.31
C GLU A 43 -6.39 4.13 -15.23
N LEU A 44 -6.89 2.92 -15.45
CA LEU A 44 -7.66 2.17 -14.45
C LEU A 44 -6.82 0.97 -14.04
N LEU A 45 -6.45 0.91 -12.76
CA LEU A 45 -5.53 -0.06 -12.22
C LEU A 45 -6.23 -0.93 -11.18
N PHE A 46 -5.92 -2.21 -11.20
CA PHE A 46 -6.16 -3.14 -10.13
C PHE A 46 -4.84 -3.44 -9.42
N ASN A 47 -4.84 -3.41 -8.10
CA ASN A 47 -3.65 -3.47 -7.28
C ASN A 47 -3.67 -4.70 -6.37
N TYR A 48 -2.55 -5.41 -6.34
CA TYR A 48 -2.17 -6.28 -5.24
C TYR A 48 -1.13 -5.55 -4.40
N SER A 49 -1.35 -5.47 -3.10
CA SER A 49 -0.44 -4.79 -2.16
C SER A 49 0.15 -5.79 -1.18
N GLN A 50 1.46 -5.93 -1.21
CA GLN A 50 2.22 -6.73 -0.27
C GLN A 50 2.66 -5.83 0.90
N PRO A 51 2.07 -5.97 2.09
CA PRO A 51 2.52 -5.25 3.27
C PRO A 51 3.96 -5.61 3.63
N ILE A 52 4.71 -4.64 4.13
CA ILE A 52 6.09 -4.78 4.57
C ILE A 52 6.34 -4.00 5.86
N ALA A 53 7.50 -4.21 6.47
CA ALA A 53 7.89 -3.57 7.74
C ALA A 53 6.80 -3.78 8.83
N HIS A 54 6.38 -2.72 9.53
CA HIS A 54 5.40 -2.81 10.60
C HIS A 54 3.97 -3.11 10.10
N LEU A 55 3.67 -2.86 8.83
CA LEU A 55 2.36 -3.20 8.27
C LEU A 55 2.19 -4.73 8.18
N TYR A 56 3.24 -5.45 7.74
CA TYR A 56 3.26 -6.91 7.73
C TYR A 56 3.67 -7.44 9.10
N SER A 57 2.74 -8.07 9.81
CA SER A 57 3.03 -8.66 11.11
C SER A 57 2.01 -9.75 11.47
N ASP A 58 2.25 -10.42 12.57
CA ASP A 58 1.24 -11.27 13.21
C ASP A 58 0.27 -10.40 14.02
N MET A 59 -0.95 -10.90 14.24
CA MET A 59 -1.98 -10.18 14.98
C MET A 59 -1.55 -9.82 16.41
N GLN A 60 -0.73 -10.64 17.05
CA GLN A 60 -0.15 -10.35 18.37
C GLN A 60 0.61 -9.03 18.38
N ARG A 61 1.31 -8.69 17.28
CA ARG A 61 2.09 -7.46 17.17
C ARG A 61 1.24 -6.19 17.04
N PHE A 62 -0.03 -6.32 16.71
CA PHE A 62 -0.94 -5.20 16.74
C PHE A 62 -1.08 -4.65 18.17
N PHE A 63 -1.26 -5.52 19.13
CA PHE A 63 -1.41 -5.15 20.55
C PHE A 63 -0.10 -4.78 21.23
N SER A 64 1.01 -5.35 20.82
CA SER A 64 2.35 -4.93 21.31
C SER A 64 2.87 -3.67 20.60
N PHE A 65 2.05 -3.04 19.77
CA PHE A 65 2.39 -1.84 18.99
C PHE A 65 3.63 -1.99 18.10
N ASP A 66 3.97 -3.23 17.72
CA ASP A 66 5.10 -3.55 16.85
C ASP A 66 4.68 -3.72 15.38
N GLY A 67 3.38 -3.77 15.11
CA GLY A 67 2.85 -3.97 13.76
C GLY A 67 1.35 -3.79 13.68
N TYR A 68 0.76 -4.03 12.49
CA TYR A 68 -0.67 -3.89 12.24
C TYR A 68 -1.41 -5.21 12.00
N GLY A 69 -0.71 -6.34 11.97
CA GLY A 69 -1.34 -7.65 11.84
C GLY A 69 -1.92 -7.96 10.46
N VAL A 70 -1.53 -7.24 9.41
CA VAL A 70 -2.02 -7.50 8.05
C VAL A 70 -1.04 -8.32 7.24
N LYS A 71 -1.55 -9.10 6.29
CA LYS A 71 -0.76 -10.04 5.48
C LYS A 71 -0.74 -9.68 4.01
N TYR A 72 -1.82 -9.16 3.46
CA TYR A 72 -1.97 -8.80 2.05
C TYR A 72 -3.01 -7.70 1.89
N GLY A 73 -3.02 -7.07 0.73
CA GLY A 73 -4.02 -6.08 0.37
C GLY A 73 -4.40 -6.15 -1.10
N PHE A 74 -5.61 -5.67 -1.39
CA PHE A 74 -6.11 -5.49 -2.74
C PHE A 74 -6.71 -4.10 -2.88
N GLY A 75 -6.68 -3.58 -4.10
CA GLY A 75 -7.21 -2.24 -4.33
C GLY A 75 -7.40 -1.91 -5.79
N SER A 76 -7.77 -0.67 -6.01
CA SER A 76 -7.87 -0.07 -7.33
C SER A 76 -7.36 1.36 -7.31
N GLU A 77 -6.91 1.85 -8.45
CA GLU A 77 -6.35 3.20 -8.59
C GLU A 77 -6.75 3.77 -9.96
N ILE A 78 -7.09 5.03 -9.99
CA ILE A 78 -7.33 5.79 -11.22
C ILE A 78 -6.27 6.88 -11.31
N ASN A 79 -5.52 6.90 -12.42
CA ASN A 79 -4.54 7.93 -12.70
C ASN A 79 -4.99 8.76 -13.91
N VAL A 80 -4.87 10.06 -13.78
CA VAL A 80 -5.04 11.00 -14.90
C VAL A 80 -3.72 11.71 -15.14
N LYS A 81 -3.10 11.42 -16.26
CA LYS A 81 -1.77 11.92 -16.65
C LYS A 81 -1.89 12.91 -17.79
N VAL A 82 -1.17 14.02 -17.72
CA VAL A 82 -1.09 15.03 -18.78
C VAL A 82 0.34 15.05 -19.34
N THR A 83 0.46 15.01 -20.65
CA THR A 83 1.78 15.08 -21.31
C THR A 83 2.30 16.52 -21.29
N ALA A 84 3.36 16.77 -20.51
CA ALA A 84 3.91 18.12 -20.33
C ALA A 84 4.83 18.56 -21.46
N ASN A 85 5.50 17.63 -22.16
CA ASN A 85 6.48 17.98 -23.19
C ASN A 85 6.16 17.37 -24.56
N LYS A 86 6.76 17.95 -25.63
CA LYS A 86 6.55 17.50 -27.02
C LYS A 86 7.06 16.07 -27.28
N LYS A 87 8.02 15.59 -26.50
CA LYS A 87 8.57 14.24 -26.63
C LYS A 87 7.67 13.19 -25.97
N GLY A 88 6.75 13.59 -25.08
CA GLY A 88 5.87 12.65 -24.35
C GLY A 88 6.55 11.92 -23.20
N THR A 89 7.72 12.41 -22.76
CA THR A 89 8.51 11.75 -21.71
C THR A 89 8.09 12.16 -20.31
N LEU A 90 7.67 13.41 -20.09
CA LEU A 90 7.27 13.92 -18.78
C LEU A 90 5.77 14.03 -18.68
N LYS A 91 5.18 13.39 -17.66
CA LYS A 91 3.74 13.33 -17.43
C LYS A 91 3.43 13.59 -15.95
N PRO A 92 3.11 14.83 -15.57
CA PRO A 92 2.46 15.06 -14.29
C PRO A 92 1.12 14.31 -14.24
N TYR A 93 0.75 13.82 -13.07
CA TYR A 93 -0.49 13.10 -12.88
C TYR A 93 -1.13 13.34 -11.52
N ALA A 94 -2.44 13.13 -11.48
CA ALA A 94 -3.21 12.99 -10.27
C ALA A 94 -3.68 11.53 -10.15
N THR A 95 -3.75 11.04 -8.92
CA THR A 95 -4.20 9.70 -8.60
C THR A 95 -5.28 9.72 -7.53
N ILE A 96 -6.24 8.83 -7.66
CA ILE A 96 -7.22 8.48 -6.63
C ILE A 96 -7.19 6.97 -6.50
N GLY A 97 -6.99 6.46 -5.30
CA GLY A 97 -6.89 5.03 -5.08
C GLY A 97 -7.52 4.59 -3.77
N TYR A 98 -7.77 3.29 -3.72
CA TYR A 98 -8.25 2.61 -2.54
C TYR A 98 -7.53 1.28 -2.40
N ASN A 99 -7.07 0.98 -1.18
CA ASN A 99 -6.48 -0.30 -0.81
C ASN A 99 -7.16 -0.83 0.46
N LEU A 100 -7.53 -2.10 0.43
CA LEU A 100 -8.02 -2.85 1.57
C LEU A 100 -6.94 -3.85 1.99
N PHE A 101 -6.39 -3.67 3.18
CA PHE A 101 -5.43 -4.57 3.78
C PHE A 101 -6.13 -5.52 4.74
N MET A 102 -5.75 -6.78 4.69
CA MET A 102 -6.39 -7.85 5.46
C MET A 102 -5.37 -8.68 6.21
N GLY A 103 -5.72 -9.00 7.44
CA GLY A 103 -5.03 -9.97 8.27
C GLY A 103 -6.04 -10.92 8.93
N LYS A 104 -5.66 -12.17 9.10
CA LYS A 104 -6.48 -13.19 9.74
C LYS A 104 -5.59 -14.16 10.51
N ASP A 105 -6.01 -14.49 11.72
CA ASP A 105 -5.49 -15.60 12.52
C ASP A 105 -6.67 -16.51 12.90
N ASN A 106 -6.61 -17.76 12.46
CA ASN A 106 -7.70 -18.74 12.68
C ASN A 106 -7.51 -19.58 13.94
N GLY A 107 -6.40 -19.43 14.65
CA GLY A 107 -6.09 -20.23 15.84
C GLY A 107 -6.14 -19.43 17.12
N ASN A 108 -6.13 -18.11 17.04
CA ASN A 108 -5.91 -17.27 18.19
C ASN A 108 -6.81 -16.03 18.22
N ALA A 109 -7.30 -15.71 19.40
CA ALA A 109 -7.79 -14.40 19.80
C ALA A 109 -6.81 -13.81 20.82
N TYR A 110 -6.79 -12.50 20.97
CA TYR A 110 -5.87 -11.78 21.84
C TYR A 110 -6.67 -10.89 22.78
N ILE A 111 -6.72 -11.27 24.06
CA ILE A 111 -7.45 -10.53 25.08
C ILE A 111 -6.45 -9.71 25.89
N ASP A 112 -6.73 -8.44 26.06
CA ASP A 112 -6.02 -7.61 27.03
C ASP A 112 -6.44 -8.01 28.43
N SER A 113 -5.56 -8.67 29.17
CA SER A 113 -5.83 -9.12 30.54
C SER A 113 -6.12 -7.95 31.49
N ASN A 114 -5.64 -6.74 31.18
CA ASN A 114 -5.92 -5.55 31.99
C ASN A 114 -7.33 -4.97 31.74
N ILE A 115 -7.90 -5.16 30.55
CA ILE A 115 -9.31 -4.79 30.29
C ILE A 115 -10.27 -5.64 31.12
N LEU A 116 -9.91 -6.91 31.35
CA LEU A 116 -10.72 -7.82 32.16
C LEU A 116 -10.71 -7.48 33.66
N GLN A 117 -9.67 -6.81 34.16
CA GLN A 117 -9.53 -6.55 35.59
C GLN A 117 -9.98 -5.14 36.02
N ASN A 118 -9.78 -4.10 35.20
CA ASN A 118 -9.92 -2.71 35.66
C ASN A 118 -10.57 -1.74 34.67
N GLY A 119 -11.11 -2.18 33.55
CA GLY A 119 -11.83 -1.32 32.60
C GLY A 119 -10.96 -0.36 31.79
N TYR A 120 -9.71 -0.11 32.14
CA TYR A 120 -8.77 0.76 31.37
C TYR A 120 -7.31 0.41 31.65
N PRO A 121 -6.45 0.37 30.60
CA PRO A 121 -5.02 0.28 30.80
C PRO A 121 -4.43 1.68 31.06
N LEU A 122 -4.51 2.14 32.26
CA LEU A 122 -3.69 3.27 32.71
C LEU A 122 -2.27 2.76 32.97
N GLY A 123 -1.34 3.03 32.04
CA GLY A 123 0.10 3.08 32.32
C GLY A 123 0.83 1.80 32.70
N GLY A 124 0.27 0.62 32.51
CA GLY A 124 0.94 -0.65 32.80
C GLY A 124 1.38 -1.42 31.54
N SER A 125 2.32 -2.33 31.71
CA SER A 125 2.68 -3.29 30.65
C SER A 125 1.43 -4.01 30.20
N ARG A 126 1.04 -3.80 28.94
CA ARG A 126 -0.12 -4.51 28.38
C ARG A 126 0.28 -5.95 28.12
N TYR A 127 -0.19 -6.84 28.96
CA TYR A 127 -0.09 -8.27 28.72
C TYR A 127 -1.30 -8.70 27.90
N TYR A 128 -1.06 -9.10 26.68
CA TYR A 128 -2.10 -9.73 25.86
C TYR A 128 -1.98 -11.23 26.05
N GLU A 129 -3.03 -11.78 26.57
CA GLU A 129 -3.16 -13.23 26.66
C GLU A 129 -3.63 -13.78 25.33
N LYS A 130 -2.89 -14.76 24.83
CA LYS A 130 -3.24 -15.50 23.64
C LYS A 130 -4.17 -16.63 24.04
N ILE A 131 -5.39 -16.59 23.54
CA ILE A 131 -6.41 -17.62 23.80
C ILE A 131 -6.86 -18.26 22.48
N PRO A 132 -7.41 -19.50 22.50
CA PRO A 132 -8.02 -20.10 21.34
C PRO A 132 -9.14 -19.22 20.79
N GLY A 133 -9.18 -19.04 19.46
CA GLY A 133 -10.19 -18.19 18.84
C GLY A 133 -9.81 -17.79 17.41
N THR A 134 -10.47 -16.77 16.91
CA THR A 134 -10.16 -16.17 15.62
C THR A 134 -10.02 -14.67 15.76
N SER A 135 -9.11 -14.09 14.99
CA SER A 135 -8.98 -12.64 14.89
C SER A 135 -8.84 -12.18 13.44
N LYS A 136 -9.38 -11.00 13.13
CA LYS A 136 -9.34 -10.38 11.80
C LYS A 136 -9.01 -8.91 11.92
N MET A 137 -8.13 -8.44 11.03
CA MET A 137 -7.82 -7.04 10.83
C MET A 137 -8.24 -6.64 9.42
N LEU A 138 -8.98 -5.55 9.31
CA LEU A 138 -9.29 -4.87 8.07
C LEU A 138 -8.80 -3.43 8.19
N LEU A 139 -7.89 -3.01 7.32
CA LEU A 139 -7.39 -1.66 7.28
C LEU A 139 -7.62 -1.09 5.88
N HIS A 140 -8.39 -0.01 5.82
CA HIS A 140 -8.75 0.71 4.61
C HIS A 140 -7.80 1.87 4.42
N ASN A 141 -7.34 2.11 3.21
CA ASN A 141 -6.56 3.27 2.84
C ASN A 141 -7.11 3.89 1.54
N PHE A 142 -7.75 5.05 1.65
CA PHE A 142 -8.05 5.92 0.51
C PHE A 142 -6.88 6.86 0.30
N ASN A 143 -6.36 6.92 -0.91
CA ASN A 143 -5.26 7.83 -1.24
C ASN A 143 -5.63 8.78 -2.37
N PHE A 144 -5.21 10.03 -2.20
CA PHE A 144 -5.23 11.08 -3.21
C PHE A 144 -3.80 11.54 -3.41
N GLY A 145 -3.31 11.49 -4.63
CA GLY A 145 -1.91 11.78 -4.90
C GLY A 145 -1.69 12.70 -6.09
N LEU A 146 -0.56 13.38 -6.07
CA LEU A 146 0.00 14.13 -7.18
C LEU A 146 1.40 13.63 -7.44
N GLY A 147 1.74 13.41 -8.71
CA GLY A 147 3.02 12.83 -9.06
C GLY A 147 3.52 13.19 -10.44
N PHE A 148 4.69 12.65 -10.74
CA PHE A 148 5.33 12.76 -12.03
C PHE A 148 5.77 11.38 -12.52
N GLU A 149 5.53 11.14 -13.81
CA GLU A 149 6.04 9.98 -14.53
C GLU A 149 7.04 10.46 -15.58
N TYR A 150 8.18 9.77 -15.62
CA TYR A 150 9.13 9.86 -16.72
C TYR A 150 9.05 8.60 -17.58
N SER A 151 8.55 8.73 -18.81
CA SER A 151 8.43 7.64 -19.77
C SER A 151 9.63 7.61 -20.71
N PHE A 152 10.26 6.44 -20.85
CA PHE A 152 11.32 6.19 -21.81
C PHE A 152 10.73 5.89 -23.18
N VAL A 153 10.29 6.97 -23.86
CA VAL A 153 9.60 6.85 -25.16
C VAL A 153 10.57 6.33 -26.21
N ASN A 154 10.26 5.19 -26.78
CA ASN A 154 10.99 4.55 -27.86
C ASN A 154 10.06 4.27 -29.06
N LYS A 155 10.60 3.68 -30.13
CA LYS A 155 9.83 3.34 -31.33
C LYS A 155 9.00 2.06 -31.17
N THR A 156 9.11 1.37 -30.03
CA THR A 156 8.41 0.11 -29.77
C THR A 156 7.01 0.35 -29.18
N ARG A 157 6.21 -0.70 -29.08
CA ARG A 157 4.92 -0.67 -28.38
C ARG A 157 5.06 -0.65 -26.86
N TRP A 158 6.25 -0.98 -26.35
CA TRP A 158 6.59 -1.03 -24.94
C TRP A 158 7.23 0.28 -24.54
N THR A 159 6.70 0.91 -23.53
CA THR A 159 7.23 2.18 -23.00
C THR A 159 7.48 2.00 -21.50
N PRO A 160 8.71 1.71 -21.10
CA PRO A 160 9.08 1.71 -19.70
C PRO A 160 8.93 3.11 -19.09
N PHE A 161 8.66 3.17 -17.81
CA PHE A 161 8.55 4.42 -17.07
C PHE A 161 9.01 4.28 -15.62
N LEU A 162 9.38 5.42 -15.05
CA LEU A 162 9.59 5.61 -13.61
C LEU A 162 8.67 6.73 -13.13
N GLY A 163 8.22 6.65 -11.90
CA GLY A 163 7.33 7.65 -11.33
C GLY A 163 7.49 7.81 -9.84
N ALA A 164 7.09 8.99 -9.37
CA ALA A 164 7.02 9.33 -7.97
C ALA A 164 5.74 10.12 -7.71
N ASP A 165 5.13 9.90 -6.55
CA ASP A 165 3.94 10.61 -6.11
C ASP A 165 4.02 11.00 -4.63
N LEU A 166 3.31 12.06 -4.27
CA LEU A 166 3.01 12.46 -2.91
C LEU A 166 1.54 12.18 -2.67
N ASP A 167 1.23 11.48 -1.58
CA ASP A 167 -0.10 11.01 -1.27
C ASP A 167 -0.65 11.61 0.02
N LEU A 168 -1.91 12.00 0.00
CA LEU A 168 -2.75 12.17 1.16
C LEU A 168 -3.52 10.87 1.38
N ASN A 169 -3.29 10.21 2.50
CA ASN A 169 -3.88 8.93 2.85
C ASN A 169 -4.91 9.10 3.96
N LEU A 170 -6.11 8.59 3.73
CA LEU A 170 -7.16 8.48 4.72
C LEU A 170 -7.25 7.02 5.15
N ILE A 171 -6.80 6.74 6.37
CA ILE A 171 -6.64 5.39 6.88
C ILE A 171 -7.61 5.15 8.03
N PHE A 172 -8.37 4.06 7.98
CA PHE A 172 -9.27 3.61 9.04
C PHE A 172 -9.44 2.10 8.96
N GLY A 173 -10.07 1.50 9.97
CA GLY A 173 -10.21 0.04 9.94
C GLY A 173 -11.04 -0.54 11.05
N THR A 174 -11.03 -1.86 11.11
CA THR A 174 -11.66 -2.63 12.18
C THR A 174 -10.78 -3.80 12.55
N TYR A 175 -10.70 -4.05 13.85
CA TYR A 175 -10.16 -5.28 14.40
C TYR A 175 -11.29 -6.05 15.07
N ARG A 176 -11.46 -7.32 14.73
CA ARG A 176 -12.47 -8.21 15.30
C ARG A 176 -11.84 -9.46 15.84
N GLN A 177 -12.35 -9.94 16.96
CA GLN A 177 -11.93 -11.21 17.53
C GLN A 177 -13.10 -11.97 18.12
N THR A 178 -13.04 -13.29 18.01
CA THR A 178 -14.02 -14.21 18.56
C THR A 178 -13.29 -15.28 19.35
N PRO A 179 -13.24 -15.19 20.68
CA PRO A 179 -12.69 -16.24 21.54
C PRO A 179 -13.51 -17.53 21.39
N SER A 180 -12.85 -18.68 21.36
CA SER A 180 -13.54 -19.99 21.32
C SER A 180 -13.65 -20.65 22.68
N THR A 181 -12.95 -20.13 23.70
CA THR A 181 -12.92 -20.61 25.08
C THR A 181 -12.99 -19.45 26.06
N GLY A 182 -13.53 -19.68 27.25
CA GLY A 182 -13.65 -18.66 28.31
C GLY A 182 -15.09 -18.24 28.59
N PRO A 183 -15.30 -17.36 29.57
CA PRO A 183 -16.63 -16.94 29.99
C PRO A 183 -17.38 -16.10 28.96
N ASN A 184 -16.68 -15.48 28.01
CA ASN A 184 -17.25 -14.67 26.93
C ASN A 184 -16.74 -15.13 25.57
N THR A 185 -17.54 -15.88 24.84
CA THR A 185 -17.29 -16.27 23.44
C THR A 185 -17.89 -15.29 22.42
N ALA A 186 -18.40 -14.15 22.90
CA ALA A 186 -18.95 -13.13 22.03
C ALA A 186 -17.87 -12.44 21.18
N GLU A 187 -18.22 -12.05 19.96
CA GLU A 187 -17.34 -11.26 19.10
C GLU A 187 -17.09 -9.88 19.73
N VAL A 188 -15.82 -9.54 19.85
CA VAL A 188 -15.39 -8.19 20.27
C VAL A 188 -14.86 -7.46 19.04
N SER A 189 -15.35 -6.26 18.79
CA SER A 189 -14.98 -5.44 17.65
C SER A 189 -14.43 -4.10 18.11
N TYR A 190 -13.26 -3.72 17.55
CA TYR A 190 -12.64 -2.41 17.76
C TYR A 190 -12.62 -1.65 16.44
N THR A 191 -13.05 -0.41 16.48
CA THR A 191 -12.97 0.50 15.32
C THR A 191 -11.67 1.31 15.38
N ILE A 192 -10.87 1.23 14.32
CA ILE A 192 -9.72 2.13 14.13
C ILE A 192 -10.24 3.41 13.50
N ASN A 193 -10.15 4.50 14.27
CA ASN A 193 -10.64 5.79 13.84
C ASN A 193 -9.89 6.28 12.60
N GLN A 194 -10.61 7.07 11.84
CA GLN A 194 -10.13 7.71 10.64
C GLN A 194 -8.93 8.64 10.93
N ALA A 195 -7.85 8.44 10.21
CA ALA A 195 -6.62 9.18 10.36
C ALA A 195 -6.11 9.67 9.00
N VAL A 196 -5.80 10.96 8.91
CA VAL A 196 -5.20 11.57 7.73
C VAL A 196 -3.69 11.51 7.87
N ARG A 197 -3.00 10.99 6.83
CA ARG A 197 -1.55 10.84 6.78
C ARG A 197 -1.00 11.31 5.44
N PHE A 198 0.19 11.91 5.47
CA PHE A 198 0.94 12.21 4.26
C PHE A 198 1.94 11.10 3.98
N GLY A 199 2.01 10.70 2.74
CA GLY A 199 2.89 9.65 2.26
C GLY A 199 3.54 9.99 0.94
N PHE A 200 4.31 9.06 0.42
CA PHE A 200 4.86 9.13 -0.93
C PHE A 200 4.97 7.75 -1.54
N GLY A 201 5.03 7.71 -2.87
CA GLY A 201 5.25 6.52 -3.65
C GLY A 201 6.42 6.68 -4.62
N LEU A 202 7.16 5.60 -4.82
CA LEU A 202 8.22 5.50 -5.82
C LEU A 202 8.04 4.19 -6.58
N GLY A 203 8.13 4.24 -7.90
CA GLY A 203 7.96 3.01 -8.67
C GLY A 203 8.23 3.18 -10.14
N GLY A 204 7.90 2.14 -10.87
CA GLY A 204 8.03 2.11 -12.31
C GLY A 204 7.24 0.98 -12.92
N GLY A 205 7.25 0.93 -14.22
CA GLY A 205 6.49 -0.08 -14.94
C GLY A 205 6.68 0.01 -16.44
N ILE A 206 5.75 -0.62 -17.14
CA ILE A 206 5.76 -0.70 -18.59
C ILE A 206 4.36 -0.49 -19.12
N HIS A 207 4.19 0.45 -20.05
CA HIS A 207 3.01 0.56 -20.89
C HIS A 207 3.18 -0.31 -22.13
N LEU A 208 2.20 -1.16 -22.40
CA LEU A 208 2.08 -1.89 -23.66
C LEU A 208 0.95 -1.27 -24.49
N ARG A 209 1.28 -0.58 -25.56
CA ARG A 209 0.30 0.00 -26.46
C ARG A 209 -0.25 -1.06 -27.41
N VAL A 210 -1.54 -1.38 -27.27
CA VAL A 210 -2.23 -2.36 -28.12
C VAL A 210 -2.84 -1.69 -29.34
N SER A 211 -3.48 -0.55 -29.13
CA SER A 211 -4.11 0.24 -30.21
C SER A 211 -3.83 1.74 -30.01
N ARG A 212 -4.38 2.57 -30.88
CA ARG A 212 -4.26 4.04 -30.76
C ARG A 212 -4.89 4.57 -29.47
N PRO A 213 -6.12 4.16 -29.10
CA PRO A 213 -6.77 4.66 -27.88
C PRO A 213 -6.48 3.83 -26.63
N ILE A 214 -5.96 2.59 -26.73
CA ILE A 214 -5.92 1.66 -25.61
C ILE A 214 -4.55 1.00 -25.47
N GLY A 215 -4.08 0.86 -24.24
CA GLY A 215 -2.92 0.07 -23.84
C GLY A 215 -3.14 -0.66 -22.53
N PHE A 216 -2.24 -1.58 -22.22
CA PHE A 216 -2.13 -2.20 -20.91
C PHE A 216 -0.98 -1.57 -20.12
N LEU A 217 -1.08 -1.67 -18.81
CA LEU A 217 -0.08 -1.17 -17.87
C LEU A 217 0.25 -2.25 -16.87
N PHE A 218 1.56 -2.43 -16.63
CA PHE A 218 2.10 -3.21 -15.51
C PHE A 218 3.02 -2.29 -14.73
N ALA A 219 2.84 -2.21 -13.41
CA ALA A 219 3.65 -1.36 -12.56
C ALA A 219 3.94 -2.03 -11.21
N ALA A 220 5.04 -1.59 -10.60
CA ALA A 220 5.37 -1.87 -9.21
C ALA A 220 5.76 -0.56 -8.54
N LYS A 221 5.13 -0.26 -7.38
CA LYS A 221 5.40 0.94 -6.59
C LYS A 221 5.66 0.55 -5.14
N TYR A 222 6.64 1.18 -4.53
CA TYR A 222 6.82 1.18 -3.09
C TYR A 222 6.09 2.38 -2.51
N LYS A 223 5.16 2.15 -1.59
CA LYS A 223 4.34 3.17 -0.95
C LYS A 223 4.67 3.29 0.53
N PHE A 224 4.87 4.53 0.99
CA PHE A 224 4.99 4.93 2.40
C PHE A 224 3.75 5.75 2.74
N ALA A 225 2.74 5.14 3.35
CA ALA A 225 1.45 5.80 3.51
C ALA A 225 1.37 6.77 4.70
N ASN A 226 2.27 6.68 5.69
CA ASN A 226 2.22 7.47 6.91
C ASN A 226 3.58 8.07 7.31
N VAL A 227 4.19 8.83 6.44
CA VAL A 227 5.46 9.53 6.73
C VAL A 227 5.24 10.69 7.70
N LEU A 228 4.18 11.49 7.47
CA LEU A 228 3.82 12.64 8.30
C LEU A 228 2.38 12.52 8.81
N GLY A 229 2.06 13.28 9.85
CA GLY A 229 0.74 13.32 10.47
C GLY A 229 0.50 12.23 11.51
N LYS A 230 1.52 11.48 11.92
CA LYS A 230 1.44 10.40 12.90
C LYS A 230 0.96 10.90 14.27
N GLU A 231 0.27 10.02 15.00
CA GLU A 231 -0.25 10.32 16.33
C GLU A 231 -0.06 9.17 17.32
N ALA A 232 0.05 9.53 18.61
CA ALA A 232 0.13 8.60 19.73
C ALA A 232 -1.07 8.71 20.69
N LYS A 233 -2.13 9.42 20.27
CA LYS A 233 -3.30 9.70 21.13
C LYS A 233 -4.14 8.44 21.33
N PHE A 234 -4.36 8.06 22.57
CA PHE A 234 -5.37 7.07 22.97
C PHE A 234 -6.74 7.74 23.07
N LEU A 235 -7.78 6.95 22.86
CA LEU A 235 -9.17 7.40 23.01
C LEU A 235 -9.74 6.85 24.30
N ASP A 236 -10.66 7.59 24.89
CA ASP A 236 -11.38 7.18 26.10
C ASP A 236 -12.50 6.16 25.83
N ASP A 237 -12.76 5.85 24.56
CA ASP A 237 -13.75 4.85 24.15
C ASP A 237 -13.11 3.44 24.05
N LEU A 238 -13.65 2.48 24.79
CA LEU A 238 -13.15 1.11 24.86
C LEU A 238 -13.17 0.39 23.49
N ASN A 239 -14.11 0.76 22.62
CA ASN A 239 -14.32 0.13 21.32
C ASN A 239 -13.67 0.89 20.17
N LYS A 240 -13.03 2.02 20.47
CA LYS A 240 -12.35 2.85 19.47
C LYS A 240 -10.88 2.98 19.77
N MET A 241 -10.08 3.01 18.73
CA MET A 241 -8.64 3.25 18.81
C MET A 241 -8.17 4.12 17.66
N THR A 242 -7.07 4.81 17.84
CA THR A 242 -6.36 5.50 16.77
C THR A 242 -5.36 4.55 16.12
N LEU A 243 -4.70 4.99 15.04
CA LEU A 243 -3.63 4.21 14.40
C LEU A 243 -2.44 3.97 15.33
N LEU A 244 -2.22 4.82 16.34
CA LEU A 244 -1.11 4.71 17.30
C LEU A 244 0.23 4.53 16.58
N ASP A 245 0.50 5.34 15.59
CA ASP A 245 1.64 5.17 14.68
C ASP A 245 2.84 6.07 15.02
N LYS A 246 2.73 6.95 16.01
CA LYS A 246 3.82 7.80 16.50
C LYS A 246 4.42 7.22 17.78
N LYS A 247 5.75 7.26 17.88
CA LYS A 247 6.46 7.02 19.15
C LYS A 247 5.94 8.00 20.21
N ASP A 248 5.57 7.49 21.37
CA ASP A 248 5.26 8.32 22.51
C ASP A 248 6.49 8.48 23.39
N THR A 249 6.75 9.72 23.80
CA THR A 249 7.82 10.09 24.71
C THR A 249 7.33 10.26 26.15
N GLY A 250 6.02 10.09 26.40
CA GLY A 250 5.41 10.14 27.73
C GLY A 250 5.73 8.90 28.57
N LEU A 251 5.72 9.08 29.90
CA LEU A 251 6.05 8.02 30.86
C LEU A 251 5.07 6.83 30.89
N ASN A 252 3.93 6.94 30.20
CA ASN A 252 2.80 6.01 30.35
C ASN A 252 2.47 5.20 29.11
N THR A 253 3.29 5.25 28.04
CA THR A 253 2.95 4.55 26.81
C THR A 253 4.09 3.64 26.36
N HIS A 254 3.72 2.45 25.93
CA HIS A 254 4.65 1.44 25.42
C HIS A 254 4.95 1.58 23.92
N LEU A 255 4.59 2.71 23.30
CA LEU A 255 4.92 3.02 21.91
C LEU A 255 6.39 3.41 21.78
N LEU A 256 7.27 2.43 21.83
CA LEU A 256 8.72 2.63 21.86
C LEU A 256 9.28 3.15 20.52
N LYS A 257 8.54 3.01 19.42
CA LYS A 257 8.97 3.41 18.07
C LYS A 257 7.78 3.77 17.20
N ASP A 258 8.05 4.58 16.17
CA ASP A 258 7.06 4.88 15.12
C ASP A 258 6.68 3.63 14.35
N ARG A 259 5.38 3.39 14.16
CA ARG A 259 4.90 2.35 13.25
C ARG A 259 4.75 2.91 11.84
N GLN A 260 5.16 2.13 10.87
CA GLN A 260 5.15 2.50 9.46
C GLN A 260 4.11 1.68 8.70
N ILE A 261 3.35 2.35 7.83
CA ILE A 261 2.40 1.72 6.91
C ILE A 261 3.03 1.74 5.53
N ASN A 262 3.82 0.70 5.26
CA ASN A 262 4.59 0.56 4.03
C ASN A 262 4.15 -0.70 3.29
N TYR A 263 4.08 -0.61 1.97
CA TYR A 263 3.73 -1.75 1.13
C TYR A 263 4.32 -1.65 -0.26
N LEU A 264 4.51 -2.80 -0.87
CA LEU A 264 4.88 -2.92 -2.28
C LEU A 264 3.60 -3.20 -3.06
N GLN A 265 3.21 -2.29 -3.95
CA GLN A 265 2.02 -2.35 -4.76
C GLN A 265 2.38 -2.84 -6.16
N PHE A 266 1.74 -3.91 -6.60
CA PHE A 266 1.79 -4.42 -7.97
C PHE A 266 0.49 -4.09 -8.66
N SER A 267 0.57 -3.41 -9.80
CA SER A 267 -0.60 -2.91 -10.52
C SER A 267 -0.68 -3.49 -11.92
N LEU A 268 -1.87 -3.90 -12.27
CA LEU A 268 -2.26 -4.29 -13.62
C LEU A 268 -3.42 -3.41 -14.06
N GLY A 269 -3.38 -2.87 -15.27
CA GLY A 269 -4.46 -2.00 -15.69
C GLY A 269 -4.54 -1.70 -17.18
N ILE A 270 -5.53 -0.87 -17.49
CA ILE A 270 -5.84 -0.40 -18.84
C ILE A 270 -5.57 1.10 -18.89
N ALA A 271 -4.87 1.53 -19.93
CA ALA A 271 -4.58 2.92 -20.22
C ALA A 271 -5.38 3.38 -21.45
N PHE A 272 -6.11 4.48 -21.30
CA PHE A 272 -6.86 5.15 -22.37
C PHE A 272 -6.09 6.41 -22.80
N TYR A 273 -5.75 6.50 -24.07
CA TYR A 273 -4.98 7.60 -24.65
C TYR A 273 -5.88 8.57 -25.40
N ILE A 274 -5.98 9.80 -24.91
CA ILE A 274 -6.90 10.83 -25.39
C ILE A 274 -6.10 11.99 -26.01
N GLY A 275 -6.56 12.47 -27.16
CA GLY A 275 -5.92 13.57 -27.87
C GLY A 275 -4.58 13.17 -28.52
N ARG A 276 -4.05 14.07 -29.35
CA ARG A 276 -2.72 13.95 -29.97
C ARG A 276 -2.09 15.33 -30.05
N ARG A 277 -0.87 15.46 -29.64
CA ARG A 277 -0.07 16.67 -29.88
C ARG A 277 0.54 16.68 -31.26
#